data_4dbfc2ceaa1919aae0d2ed46be23ca9c
#
_entry.id   4dbfc2ceaa1919aae0d2ed46be23ca9c
#
_cell.length_a   1.000
_cell.length_b   1.000
_cell.length_c   1.000
_cell.angle_alpha   90.00
_cell.angle_beta   90.00
_cell.angle_gamma   90.00
#
_symmetry.space_group_name_H-M   'P 1'
#
loop_
_entity.id
_entity.type
_entity.pdbx_description
1 polymer ?
#
loop_
_entity_poly.entity_id
_entity_poly.type
_entity_poly.pdbx_seq_one_letter_code
_entity_poly.pdbx_strand_id
1 'polypeptide(L)'
;MFVSRKLVYLQMQKTGSTHVTRVLKQHMKGKAKERHEQLENYEAYKDRLIVSSVRNPWDWYVSLWAFGCGGSGGFHKYLIHTPWSEIRHAQRHGGAGALAGSLVRSAFRIGRCPDWKALYADASNEANFRTWLKLVLGEEGQHIQKEGYATSDVKSVIGFKTYRFLALTTEFDKWNDIGLKVRTHEELARFADQHTIAKRILRMETLNHDIVDMLQSIGAKVTLEDIDAIGRTNTSVHRKYDSYYDDETYELVAERDKFIIDRYGYKKF
;
A
#
# COMPACT_ATOMS: atom_id res chain seq x y z
N MET A 1 12.86 -0.20 0.22
CA MET A 1 13.08 -1.54 0.81
C MET A 1 14.26 -1.53 1.80
N PHE A 2 14.44 -2.59 2.61
CA PHE A 2 15.68 -2.83 3.39
C PHE A 2 16.34 -4.11 2.87
N VAL A 3 17.66 -4.08 2.65
CA VAL A 3 18.40 -5.20 2.06
C VAL A 3 19.58 -5.58 2.97
N SER A 4 19.64 -6.84 3.36
CA SER A 4 20.74 -7.46 4.09
C SER A 4 21.26 -8.69 3.35
N ARG A 5 22.29 -9.35 3.88
CA ARG A 5 22.81 -10.60 3.31
C ARG A 5 21.79 -11.76 3.40
N LYS A 6 20.94 -11.80 4.43
CA LYS A 6 20.00 -12.90 4.70
C LYS A 6 18.57 -12.59 4.33
N LEU A 7 18.20 -11.29 4.23
CA LEU A 7 16.82 -10.86 4.15
C LEU A 7 16.65 -9.63 3.26
N VAL A 8 15.54 -9.57 2.53
CA VAL A 8 15.02 -8.38 1.85
C VAL A 8 13.64 -8.08 2.43
N TYR A 9 13.43 -6.87 2.95
CA TYR A 9 12.12 -6.41 3.42
C TYR A 9 11.52 -5.41 2.45
N LEU A 10 10.41 -5.78 1.85
CA LEU A 10 9.60 -4.99 0.92
C LEU A 10 8.61 -4.15 1.74
N GLN A 11 8.78 -2.84 1.74
CA GLN A 11 8.07 -1.92 2.62
C GLN A 11 6.67 -1.60 2.09
N MET A 12 5.65 -2.31 2.54
CA MET A 12 4.26 -1.91 2.30
C MET A 12 3.89 -0.69 3.14
N GLN A 13 3.13 0.23 2.56
CA GLN A 13 2.69 1.45 3.26
C GLN A 13 1.68 1.14 4.36
N LYS A 14 1.73 1.92 5.43
CA LYS A 14 0.76 1.88 6.56
C LYS A 14 0.64 0.51 7.25
N THR A 15 1.69 -0.30 7.18
CA THR A 15 1.80 -1.62 7.80
C THR A 15 2.93 -1.69 8.84
N GLY A 16 3.27 -0.58 9.48
CA GLY A 16 4.36 -0.52 10.45
C GLY A 16 5.77 -0.56 9.83
N SER A 17 5.90 -0.34 8.53
CA SER A 17 7.16 -0.51 7.79
C SER A 17 8.34 0.35 8.32
N THR A 18 8.06 1.50 8.91
CA THR A 18 9.08 2.33 9.56
C THR A 18 9.65 1.64 10.81
N HIS A 19 8.77 1.04 11.63
CA HIS A 19 9.17 0.29 12.82
C HIS A 19 9.99 -0.95 12.42
N VAL A 20 9.49 -1.78 11.48
CA VAL A 20 10.22 -2.94 10.96
C VAL A 20 11.61 -2.54 10.47
N THR A 21 11.72 -1.47 9.67
CA THR A 21 13.01 -1.01 9.16
C THR A 21 13.97 -0.56 10.28
N ARG A 22 13.43 0.07 11.33
CA ARG A 22 14.22 0.47 12.50
C ARG A 22 14.78 -0.74 13.24
N VAL A 23 13.93 -1.74 13.50
CA VAL A 23 14.34 -3.02 14.11
C VAL A 23 15.41 -3.70 13.26
N LEU A 24 15.19 -3.82 11.95
CA LEU A 24 16.16 -4.45 11.04
C LEU A 24 17.51 -3.75 11.04
N LYS A 25 17.54 -2.41 11.09
CA LYS A 25 18.78 -1.62 11.17
C LYS A 25 19.54 -1.86 12.48
N GLN A 26 18.81 -2.12 13.56
CA GLN A 26 19.41 -2.33 14.88
C GLN A 26 19.97 -3.75 15.05
N HIS A 27 19.30 -4.76 14.50
CA HIS A 27 19.63 -6.17 14.69
C HIS A 27 20.35 -6.82 13.50
N MET A 28 20.46 -6.12 12.36
CA MET A 28 21.07 -6.69 11.16
C MET A 28 21.97 -5.69 10.43
N LYS A 29 23.10 -6.18 9.92
CA LYS A 29 23.90 -5.44 8.94
C LYS A 29 23.16 -5.41 7.61
N GLY A 30 22.77 -4.23 7.15
CA GLY A 30 22.04 -4.04 5.90
C GLY A 30 21.89 -2.56 5.54
N LYS A 31 21.28 -2.29 4.39
CA LYS A 31 21.04 -0.93 3.89
C LYS A 31 19.56 -0.72 3.60
N ALA A 32 19.03 0.40 4.08
CA ALA A 32 17.73 0.88 3.60
C ALA A 32 17.91 1.54 2.23
N LYS A 33 17.08 1.17 1.28
CA LYS A 33 16.92 1.80 -0.03
C LYS A 33 15.64 2.65 -0.04
N GLU A 34 15.21 3.08 -1.20
CA GLU A 34 13.96 3.84 -1.33
C GLU A 34 12.75 3.09 -0.75
N ARG A 35 11.80 3.87 -0.23
CA ARG A 35 10.60 3.32 0.40
C ARG A 35 9.59 2.92 -0.66
N HIS A 36 8.89 1.81 -0.41
CA HIS A 36 7.77 1.34 -1.24
C HIS A 36 8.15 1.00 -2.69
N GLU A 37 9.42 0.72 -2.92
CA GLU A 37 10.00 0.33 -4.19
C GLU A 37 9.80 -1.17 -4.43
N GLN A 38 9.46 -1.53 -5.66
CA GLN A 38 9.36 -2.92 -6.11
C GLN A 38 10.74 -3.56 -6.24
N LEU A 39 10.79 -4.88 -6.17
CA LEU A 39 12.02 -5.64 -6.36
C LEU A 39 12.15 -6.01 -7.85
N GLU A 40 12.80 -5.15 -8.64
CA GLU A 40 12.94 -5.35 -10.08
C GLU A 40 13.81 -6.55 -10.44
N ASN A 41 14.89 -6.81 -9.70
CA ASN A 41 15.80 -7.92 -9.96
C ASN A 41 15.64 -9.00 -8.86
N TYR A 42 14.60 -9.82 -8.97
CA TYR A 42 14.33 -10.92 -8.06
C TYR A 42 15.47 -11.95 -8.02
N GLU A 43 16.05 -12.31 -9.17
CA GLU A 43 17.09 -13.31 -9.28
C GLU A 43 18.33 -13.02 -8.42
N ALA A 44 18.69 -11.73 -8.28
CA ALA A 44 19.81 -11.32 -7.42
C ALA A 44 19.53 -11.53 -5.90
N TYR A 45 18.28 -11.84 -5.52
CA TYR A 45 17.85 -11.92 -4.13
C TYR A 45 17.10 -13.22 -3.78
N LYS A 46 16.90 -14.14 -4.72
CA LYS A 46 16.06 -15.34 -4.55
C LYS A 46 16.49 -16.27 -3.40
N ASP A 47 17.77 -16.27 -3.07
CA ASP A 47 18.33 -17.07 -1.96
C ASP A 47 18.15 -16.41 -0.60
N ARG A 48 17.60 -15.21 -0.52
CA ARG A 48 17.31 -14.47 0.71
C ARG A 48 15.86 -14.67 1.13
N LEU A 49 15.62 -14.50 2.41
CA LEU A 49 14.25 -14.44 2.91
C LEU A 49 13.62 -13.12 2.47
N ILE A 50 12.70 -13.18 1.50
CA ILE A 50 11.93 -12.00 1.06
C ILE A 50 10.70 -11.87 1.94
N VAL A 51 10.55 -10.71 2.56
CA VAL A 51 9.52 -10.41 3.56
C VAL A 51 8.77 -9.15 3.17
N SER A 52 7.47 -9.15 3.39
CA SER A 52 6.66 -7.93 3.34
C SER A 52 5.74 -7.86 4.55
N SER A 53 4.82 -6.91 4.59
CA SER A 53 3.87 -6.78 5.68
C SER A 53 2.47 -6.46 5.17
N VAL A 54 1.46 -6.89 5.93
CA VAL A 54 0.04 -6.68 5.65
C VAL A 54 -0.64 -6.07 6.87
N ARG A 55 -1.77 -5.45 6.68
CA ARG A 55 -2.65 -4.89 7.72
C ARG A 55 -4.09 -5.17 7.32
N ASN A 56 -4.99 -5.27 8.29
CA ASN A 56 -6.43 -5.31 8.03
C ASN A 56 -6.84 -4.22 7.03
N PRO A 57 -7.54 -4.55 5.91
CA PRO A 57 -7.88 -3.59 4.87
C PRO A 57 -8.65 -2.38 5.38
N TRP A 58 -9.63 -2.57 6.23
CA TRP A 58 -10.43 -1.48 6.79
C TRP A 58 -9.56 -0.54 7.64
N ASP A 59 -8.73 -1.08 8.50
CA ASP A 59 -7.79 -0.30 9.31
C ASP A 59 -6.71 0.39 8.45
N TRP A 60 -6.32 -0.22 7.35
CA TRP A 60 -5.35 0.36 6.42
C TRP A 60 -5.88 1.64 5.75
N TYR A 61 -7.15 1.65 5.28
CA TYR A 61 -7.74 2.84 4.64
C TYR A 61 -7.93 3.98 5.63
N VAL A 62 -8.40 3.70 6.84
CA VAL A 62 -8.49 4.72 7.90
C VAL A 62 -7.11 5.30 8.21
N SER A 63 -6.10 4.45 8.36
CA SER A 63 -4.73 4.90 8.60
C SER A 63 -4.15 5.71 7.45
N LEU A 64 -4.47 5.38 6.19
CA LEU A 64 -4.03 6.14 5.03
C LEU A 64 -4.67 7.51 4.98
N TRP A 65 -5.98 7.57 5.18
CA TRP A 65 -6.74 8.82 5.19
C TRP A 65 -6.34 9.73 6.36
N ALA A 66 -6.32 9.22 7.59
CA ALA A 66 -5.92 9.99 8.76
C ALA A 66 -4.49 10.55 8.64
N PHE A 67 -3.57 9.81 8.02
CA PHE A 67 -2.23 10.31 7.70
C PHE A 67 -2.26 11.48 6.71
N GLY A 68 -3.20 11.45 5.77
CA GLY A 68 -3.48 12.56 4.86
C GLY A 68 -4.05 13.78 5.58
N CYS A 69 -4.96 13.60 6.55
CA CYS A 69 -5.49 14.69 7.37
C CYS A 69 -4.37 15.43 8.14
N GLY A 70 -3.31 14.72 8.53
CA GLY A 70 -2.08 15.34 9.06
C GLY A 70 -1.20 16.02 8.01
N GLY A 71 -1.68 16.27 6.80
CA GLY A 71 -0.96 16.94 5.72
C GLY A 71 0.18 16.10 5.12
N SER A 72 0.24 14.81 5.41
CA SER A 72 1.35 13.93 5.09
C SER A 72 1.01 12.86 4.06
N GLY A 73 2.03 12.33 3.39
CA GLY A 73 1.89 11.20 2.46
C GLY A 73 1.78 11.59 0.99
N GLY A 74 2.41 10.77 0.14
CA GLY A 74 2.41 10.98 -1.32
C GLY A 74 1.02 10.90 -1.93
N PHE A 75 0.16 10.02 -1.42
CA PHE A 75 -1.21 9.86 -1.91
C PHE A 75 -2.06 11.10 -1.63
N HIS A 76 -2.03 11.64 -0.38
CA HIS A 76 -2.68 12.89 -0.03
C HIS A 76 -2.18 14.04 -0.92
N LYS A 77 -0.85 14.24 -0.99
CA LYS A 77 -0.25 15.30 -1.81
C LYS A 77 -0.71 15.21 -3.27
N TYR A 78 -0.82 14.00 -3.80
CA TYR A 78 -1.29 13.79 -5.15
C TYR A 78 -2.76 14.17 -5.35
N LEU A 79 -3.65 13.79 -4.42
CA LEU A 79 -5.07 14.09 -4.53
C LEU A 79 -5.37 15.60 -4.41
N ILE A 80 -4.70 16.30 -3.48
CA ILE A 80 -4.92 17.75 -3.29
C ILE A 80 -4.23 18.63 -4.33
N HIS A 81 -3.29 18.08 -5.12
CA HIS A 81 -2.67 18.86 -6.19
C HIS A 81 -3.66 19.08 -7.33
N THR A 82 -3.70 20.32 -7.81
CA THR A 82 -4.57 20.67 -8.94
C THR A 82 -4.06 19.99 -10.22
N PRO A 83 -4.96 19.61 -11.16
CA PRO A 83 -4.57 19.07 -12.46
C PRO A 83 -3.53 19.94 -13.19
N TRP A 84 -3.67 21.24 -13.08
CA TRP A 84 -2.76 22.22 -13.70
C TRP A 84 -1.32 22.18 -13.16
N SER A 85 -1.12 21.84 -11.88
CA SER A 85 0.23 21.68 -11.33
C SER A 85 0.89 20.40 -11.87
N GLU A 86 0.13 19.35 -12.11
CA GLU A 86 0.64 18.10 -12.70
C GLU A 86 1.07 18.31 -14.17
N ILE A 87 0.25 19.01 -14.95
CA ILE A 87 0.59 19.38 -16.35
C ILE A 87 1.85 20.21 -16.39
N ARG A 88 1.95 21.27 -15.57
CA ARG A 88 3.15 22.14 -15.49
C ARG A 88 4.41 21.38 -15.09
N HIS A 89 4.30 20.43 -14.17
CA HIS A 89 5.42 19.58 -13.78
C HIS A 89 5.88 18.68 -14.93
N ALA A 90 4.91 18.03 -15.63
CA ALA A 90 5.19 17.19 -16.79
C ALA A 90 5.82 17.97 -17.95
N GLN A 91 5.39 19.21 -18.17
CA GLN A 91 6.02 20.12 -19.17
C GLN A 91 7.46 20.47 -18.85
N ARG A 92 7.80 20.65 -17.55
CA ARG A 92 9.14 21.09 -17.14
C ARG A 92 10.14 19.96 -17.01
N HIS A 93 9.68 18.76 -16.65
CA HIS A 93 10.56 17.66 -16.20
C HIS A 93 10.26 16.33 -16.89
N GLY A 94 9.20 16.25 -17.74
CA GLY A 94 8.74 15.01 -18.39
C GLY A 94 8.90 15.05 -19.91
N GLY A 95 9.16 13.90 -20.52
CA GLY A 95 9.10 13.76 -21.98
C GLY A 95 7.65 13.77 -22.51
N ALA A 96 7.49 13.71 -23.85
CA ALA A 96 6.19 13.77 -24.52
C ALA A 96 5.15 12.75 -23.98
N GLY A 97 5.58 11.53 -23.61
CA GLY A 97 4.70 10.52 -23.01
C GLY A 97 4.19 10.89 -21.62
N ALA A 98 5.03 11.51 -20.78
CA ALA A 98 4.63 11.98 -19.47
C ALA A 98 3.63 13.14 -19.55
N LEU A 99 3.81 14.03 -20.53
CA LEU A 99 2.88 15.13 -20.81
C LEU A 99 1.54 14.61 -21.31
N ALA A 100 1.53 13.70 -22.28
CA ALA A 100 0.30 13.08 -22.79
C ALA A 100 -0.48 12.37 -21.67
N GLY A 101 0.21 11.55 -20.86
CA GLY A 101 -0.40 10.88 -19.70
C GLY A 101 -0.94 11.87 -18.66
N SER A 102 -0.25 12.99 -18.42
CA SER A 102 -0.74 14.02 -17.49
C SER A 102 -1.96 14.76 -18.01
N LEU A 103 -2.03 15.02 -19.30
CA LEU A 103 -3.18 15.65 -19.95
C LEU A 103 -4.43 14.76 -19.88
N VAL A 104 -4.30 13.46 -20.17
CA VAL A 104 -5.41 12.49 -20.06
C VAL A 104 -5.94 12.44 -18.62
N ARG A 105 -5.06 12.25 -17.63
CA ARG A 105 -5.46 12.23 -16.21
C ARG A 105 -6.10 13.54 -15.77
N SER A 106 -5.56 14.66 -16.23
CA SER A 106 -6.08 15.98 -15.90
C SER A 106 -7.46 16.22 -16.52
N ALA A 107 -7.71 15.74 -17.75
CA ALA A 107 -9.01 15.85 -18.40
C ALA A 107 -10.10 15.12 -17.60
N PHE A 108 -9.82 13.93 -17.05
CA PHE A 108 -10.76 13.21 -16.17
C PHE A 108 -11.01 13.93 -14.83
N ARG A 109 -10.05 14.73 -14.36
CA ARG A 109 -10.14 15.46 -13.09
C ARG A 109 -10.78 16.85 -13.22
N ILE A 110 -10.73 17.47 -14.40
CA ILE A 110 -11.33 18.79 -14.64
C ILE A 110 -12.85 18.67 -14.66
N GLY A 111 -13.53 19.40 -13.78
CA GLY A 111 -15.00 19.40 -13.66
C GLY A 111 -15.61 18.29 -12.82
N ARG A 112 -14.82 17.27 -12.40
CA ARG A 112 -15.25 16.16 -11.53
C ARG A 112 -14.43 16.04 -10.24
N CYS A 113 -13.56 17.01 -9.97
CA CYS A 113 -12.65 16.94 -8.83
C CYS A 113 -13.42 17.26 -7.54
N PRO A 114 -13.54 16.31 -6.60
CA PRO A 114 -14.05 16.59 -5.29
C PRO A 114 -13.15 17.61 -4.57
N ASP A 115 -13.70 18.29 -3.59
CA ASP A 115 -12.86 19.10 -2.71
C ASP A 115 -12.06 18.19 -1.74
N TRP A 116 -10.98 17.63 -2.28
CA TRP A 116 -10.08 16.77 -1.50
C TRP A 116 -9.55 17.44 -0.23
N LYS A 117 -9.39 18.77 -0.25
CA LYS A 117 -8.91 19.48 0.94
C LYS A 117 -9.94 19.47 2.06
N ALA A 118 -11.20 19.69 1.72
CA ALA A 118 -12.31 19.58 2.69
C ALA A 118 -12.42 18.16 3.24
N LEU A 119 -12.27 17.13 2.39
CA LEU A 119 -12.32 15.73 2.85
C LEU A 119 -11.17 15.36 3.79
N TYR A 120 -10.04 16.04 3.73
CA TYR A 120 -8.89 15.81 4.62
C TYR A 120 -8.81 16.79 5.80
N ALA A 121 -9.82 17.63 6.02
CA ALA A 121 -9.75 18.71 7.01
C ALA A 121 -9.71 18.19 8.46
N ASP A 122 -10.38 17.07 8.76
CA ASP A 122 -10.52 16.56 10.11
C ASP A 122 -10.51 15.03 10.15
N ALA A 123 -9.49 14.44 10.79
CA ALA A 123 -9.32 12.99 10.95
C ALA A 123 -10.40 12.34 11.84
N SER A 124 -11.21 13.08 12.54
CA SER A 124 -12.34 12.58 13.34
C SER A 124 -13.67 12.55 12.59
N ASN A 125 -13.73 13.13 11.39
CA ASN A 125 -14.96 13.25 10.60
C ASN A 125 -15.22 11.98 9.78
N GLU A 126 -16.07 11.10 10.28
CA GLU A 126 -16.42 9.82 9.64
C GLU A 126 -17.13 10.01 8.28
N ALA A 127 -17.95 11.04 8.13
CA ALA A 127 -18.64 11.31 6.88
C ALA A 127 -17.66 11.70 5.77
N ASN A 128 -16.64 12.50 6.10
CA ASN A 128 -15.57 12.84 5.17
C ASN A 128 -14.76 11.60 4.78
N PHE A 129 -14.47 10.71 5.75
CA PHE A 129 -13.80 9.44 5.45
C PHE A 129 -14.62 8.58 4.49
N ARG A 130 -15.92 8.39 4.74
CA ARG A 130 -16.80 7.57 3.87
C ARG A 130 -16.87 8.14 2.46
N THR A 131 -17.03 9.44 2.33
CA THR A 131 -17.02 10.12 1.02
C THR A 131 -15.68 9.94 0.32
N TRP A 132 -14.57 10.14 1.04
CA TRP A 132 -13.23 9.93 0.50
C TRP A 132 -13.03 8.48 0.04
N LEU A 133 -13.47 7.50 0.83
CA LEU A 133 -13.32 6.09 0.52
C LEU A 133 -14.11 5.68 -0.72
N LYS A 134 -15.37 6.13 -0.85
CA LYS A 134 -16.20 5.91 -2.05
C LYS A 134 -15.55 6.51 -3.29
N LEU A 135 -15.00 7.71 -3.20
CA LEU A 135 -14.28 8.35 -4.29
C LEU A 135 -12.98 7.63 -4.65
N VAL A 136 -12.26 7.06 -3.68
CA VAL A 136 -10.99 6.34 -3.93
C VAL A 136 -11.21 4.94 -4.48
N LEU A 137 -12.21 4.21 -4.00
CA LEU A 137 -12.48 2.83 -4.40
C LEU A 137 -13.51 2.68 -5.51
N GLY A 138 -14.37 3.66 -5.71
CA GLY A 138 -15.36 3.69 -6.79
C GLY A 138 -14.74 3.88 -8.17
N GLU A 139 -15.58 3.86 -9.20
CA GLU A 139 -15.15 3.98 -10.60
C GLU A 139 -14.32 5.24 -10.86
N GLU A 140 -14.69 6.37 -10.27
CA GLU A 140 -13.95 7.63 -10.43
C GLU A 140 -12.52 7.52 -9.89
N GLY A 141 -12.33 6.87 -8.75
CA GLY A 141 -11.03 6.64 -8.12
C GLY A 141 -10.12 5.75 -8.94
N GLN A 142 -10.66 4.79 -9.66
CA GLN A 142 -9.89 3.92 -10.53
C GLN A 142 -9.11 4.67 -11.61
N HIS A 143 -9.61 5.83 -12.05
CA HIS A 143 -9.00 6.63 -13.12
C HIS A 143 -8.00 7.68 -12.61
N ILE A 144 -8.04 8.04 -11.33
CA ILE A 144 -7.17 9.10 -10.78
C ILE A 144 -5.92 8.57 -10.08
N GLN A 145 -5.84 7.27 -9.78
CA GLN A 145 -4.71 6.70 -9.04
C GLN A 145 -3.49 6.47 -9.94
N LYS A 146 -2.31 6.58 -9.33
CA LYS A 146 -1.00 6.44 -9.99
C LYS A 146 -0.48 5.00 -10.00
N GLU A 147 0.77 4.87 -10.36
CA GLU A 147 1.58 3.64 -10.30
C GLU A 147 1.10 2.54 -11.26
N GLY A 148 0.47 2.94 -12.38
CA GLY A 148 -0.07 1.99 -13.36
C GLY A 148 -1.47 1.47 -13.05
N TYR A 149 -2.01 1.71 -11.84
CA TYR A 149 -3.34 1.23 -11.45
C TYR A 149 -4.44 1.74 -12.41
N ALA A 150 -4.49 3.04 -12.66
CA ALA A 150 -5.53 3.66 -13.52
C ALA A 150 -5.55 3.13 -14.96
N THR A 151 -4.44 2.60 -15.46
CA THR A 151 -4.30 2.09 -16.83
C THR A 151 -4.33 0.57 -16.91
N SER A 152 -4.46 -0.14 -15.79
CA SER A 152 -4.51 -1.60 -15.73
C SER A 152 -5.93 -2.15 -15.85
N ASP A 153 -6.08 -3.38 -16.32
CA ASP A 153 -7.37 -4.09 -16.29
C ASP A 153 -7.72 -4.53 -14.86
N VAL A 154 -6.71 -4.87 -14.06
CA VAL A 154 -6.90 -5.37 -12.69
C VAL A 154 -7.58 -4.39 -11.75
N LYS A 155 -7.63 -3.09 -12.09
CA LYS A 155 -8.35 -2.07 -11.32
C LYS A 155 -9.85 -2.36 -11.18
N SER A 156 -10.45 -3.08 -12.14
CA SER A 156 -11.85 -3.49 -12.06
C SER A 156 -12.08 -4.60 -11.03
N VAL A 157 -11.03 -5.36 -10.68
CA VAL A 157 -11.10 -6.53 -9.80
C VAL A 157 -10.73 -6.17 -8.35
N ILE A 158 -9.71 -5.34 -8.16
CA ILE A 158 -9.14 -5.08 -6.82
C ILE A 158 -9.05 -3.60 -6.48
N GLY A 159 -9.01 -3.32 -5.17
CA GLY A 159 -8.73 -2.00 -4.63
C GLY A 159 -7.23 -1.65 -4.66
N PHE A 160 -6.96 -0.37 -4.46
CA PHE A 160 -5.60 0.17 -4.53
C PHE A 160 -4.64 -0.45 -3.49
N LYS A 161 -5.15 -0.84 -2.32
CA LYS A 161 -4.35 -1.53 -1.31
C LYS A 161 -3.86 -2.89 -1.80
N THR A 162 -4.77 -3.73 -2.32
CA THR A 162 -4.43 -5.05 -2.87
C THR A 162 -3.50 -4.92 -4.07
N TYR A 163 -3.75 -3.94 -4.96
CA TYR A 163 -2.86 -3.62 -6.07
C TYR A 163 -1.42 -3.37 -5.59
N ARG A 164 -1.23 -2.47 -4.64
CA ARG A 164 0.10 -2.14 -4.13
C ARG A 164 0.77 -3.31 -3.41
N PHE A 165 -0.02 -4.11 -2.71
CA PHE A 165 0.49 -5.30 -2.04
C PHE A 165 1.03 -6.30 -3.05
N LEU A 166 0.26 -6.61 -4.10
CA LEU A 166 0.68 -7.55 -5.15
C LEU A 166 1.86 -7.00 -5.96
N ALA A 167 1.84 -5.75 -6.35
CA ALA A 167 2.97 -5.12 -7.03
C ALA A 167 4.28 -5.24 -6.25
N LEU A 168 4.23 -5.16 -4.91
CA LEU A 168 5.41 -5.32 -4.06
C LEU A 168 5.81 -6.77 -3.83
N THR A 169 4.87 -7.70 -3.79
CA THR A 169 5.10 -9.07 -3.30
C THR A 169 5.20 -10.12 -4.39
N THR A 170 5.00 -9.74 -5.65
CA THR A 170 5.15 -10.62 -6.81
C THR A 170 6.37 -10.22 -7.66
N GLU A 171 6.78 -11.10 -8.56
CA GLU A 171 7.84 -10.83 -9.53
C GLU A 171 7.50 -9.59 -10.38
N PHE A 172 8.42 -8.63 -10.46
CA PHE A 172 8.22 -7.34 -11.14
C PHE A 172 7.77 -7.49 -12.60
N ASP A 173 8.50 -8.28 -13.39
CA ASP A 173 8.17 -8.48 -14.81
C ASP A 173 6.83 -9.19 -14.99
N LYS A 174 6.54 -10.20 -14.16
CA LYS A 174 5.27 -10.93 -14.20
C LYS A 174 4.08 -10.06 -13.80
N TRP A 175 4.27 -9.18 -12.80
CA TRP A 175 3.24 -8.21 -12.46
C TRP A 175 2.92 -7.28 -13.62
N ASN A 176 3.93 -6.71 -14.27
CA ASN A 176 3.74 -5.80 -15.39
C ASN A 176 3.18 -6.47 -16.65
N ASP A 177 3.60 -7.69 -16.95
CA ASP A 177 3.23 -8.40 -18.18
C ASP A 177 1.85 -9.10 -18.07
N ILE A 178 1.54 -9.67 -16.91
CA ILE A 178 0.38 -10.53 -16.68
C ILE A 178 -0.54 -9.93 -15.62
N GLY A 179 -0.01 -9.59 -14.44
CA GLY A 179 -0.78 -9.17 -13.26
C GLY A 179 -1.68 -7.96 -13.54
N LEU A 180 -1.17 -6.98 -14.28
CA LEU A 180 -1.94 -5.78 -14.66
C LEU A 180 -3.12 -6.08 -15.60
N LYS A 181 -3.15 -7.23 -16.27
CA LYS A 181 -4.17 -7.64 -17.25
C LYS A 181 -5.20 -8.61 -16.68
N VAL A 182 -5.07 -8.99 -15.43
CA VAL A 182 -6.01 -9.87 -14.72
C VAL A 182 -7.40 -9.21 -14.66
N ARG A 183 -8.46 -10.00 -14.89
CA ARG A 183 -9.85 -9.53 -14.97
C ARG A 183 -10.82 -10.23 -14.03
N THR A 184 -10.37 -11.30 -13.32
CA THR A 184 -11.20 -12.01 -12.34
C THR A 184 -10.43 -12.31 -11.05
N HIS A 185 -11.15 -12.56 -9.96
CA HIS A 185 -10.54 -12.95 -8.68
C HIS A 185 -9.82 -14.30 -8.76
N GLU A 186 -10.33 -15.24 -9.57
CA GLU A 186 -9.72 -16.55 -9.77
C GLU A 186 -8.40 -16.44 -10.53
N GLU A 187 -8.35 -15.62 -11.57
CA GLU A 187 -7.10 -15.31 -12.29
C GLU A 187 -6.08 -14.66 -11.36
N LEU A 188 -6.53 -13.72 -10.52
CA LEU A 188 -5.68 -13.04 -9.56
C LEU A 188 -5.08 -14.01 -8.54
N ALA A 189 -5.90 -14.91 -8.00
CA ALA A 189 -5.45 -15.91 -7.04
C ALA A 189 -4.39 -16.84 -7.66
N ARG A 190 -4.65 -17.35 -8.86
CA ARG A 190 -3.68 -18.18 -9.61
C ARG A 190 -2.38 -17.42 -9.90
N PHE A 191 -2.49 -16.17 -10.37
CA PHE A 191 -1.33 -15.33 -10.61
C PHE A 191 -0.50 -15.15 -9.33
N ALA A 192 -1.13 -14.81 -8.22
CA ALA A 192 -0.45 -14.60 -6.95
C ALA A 192 0.22 -15.89 -6.44
N ASP A 193 -0.44 -17.04 -6.56
CA ASP A 193 0.13 -18.34 -6.14
C ASP A 193 1.36 -18.72 -6.95
N GLN A 194 1.40 -18.39 -8.23
CA GLN A 194 2.51 -18.71 -9.12
C GLN A 194 3.68 -17.73 -9.02
N HIS A 195 3.42 -16.46 -8.74
CA HIS A 195 4.41 -15.39 -8.89
C HIS A 195 4.75 -14.63 -7.60
N THR A 196 4.21 -15.02 -6.44
CA THR A 196 4.58 -14.38 -5.16
C THR A 196 6.02 -14.71 -4.80
N ILE A 197 6.83 -13.66 -4.62
CA ILE A 197 8.24 -13.74 -4.18
C ILE A 197 8.39 -13.58 -2.67
N ALA A 198 7.43 -12.95 -1.99
CA ALA A 198 7.47 -12.75 -0.55
C ALA A 198 7.18 -14.06 0.19
N LYS A 199 8.22 -14.67 0.77
CA LYS A 199 8.13 -15.96 1.50
C LYS A 199 7.53 -15.83 2.89
N ARG A 200 7.52 -14.61 3.45
CA ARG A 200 6.93 -14.32 4.76
C ARG A 200 6.23 -12.98 4.76
N ILE A 201 5.04 -12.93 5.34
CA ILE A 201 4.24 -11.72 5.51
C ILE A 201 4.04 -11.46 7.00
N LEU A 202 4.51 -10.29 7.46
CA LEU A 202 4.31 -9.81 8.83
C LEU A 202 2.94 -9.16 8.93
N ARG A 203 2.18 -9.48 9.97
CA ARG A 203 0.87 -8.87 10.22
C ARG A 203 1.04 -7.65 11.13
N MET A 204 0.45 -6.53 10.78
CA MET A 204 0.50 -5.31 11.61
C MET A 204 -0.10 -5.54 13.00
N GLU A 205 -1.09 -6.41 13.08
CA GLU A 205 -1.83 -6.74 14.30
C GLU A 205 -0.97 -7.49 15.33
N THR A 206 0.00 -8.29 14.86
CA THR A 206 0.94 -9.09 15.68
C THR A 206 2.39 -8.74 15.41
N LEU A 207 2.65 -7.51 14.95
CA LEU A 207 3.89 -7.13 14.27
C LEU A 207 5.16 -7.47 15.05
N ASN A 208 5.21 -7.18 16.36
CA ASN A 208 6.41 -7.41 17.17
C ASN A 208 6.72 -8.90 17.31
N HIS A 209 5.67 -9.73 17.52
CA HIS A 209 5.83 -11.19 17.55
C HIS A 209 6.30 -11.72 16.20
N ASP A 210 5.68 -11.29 15.10
CA ASP A 210 6.05 -11.71 13.76
C ASP A 210 7.51 -11.32 13.40
N ILE A 211 7.98 -10.16 13.89
CA ILE A 211 9.36 -9.70 13.72
C ILE A 211 10.33 -10.61 14.49
N VAL A 212 10.01 -10.95 15.74
CA VAL A 212 10.85 -11.86 16.56
C VAL A 212 10.99 -13.20 15.86
N ASP A 213 9.86 -13.82 15.48
CA ASP A 213 9.86 -15.12 14.80
C ASP A 213 10.61 -15.09 13.47
N MET A 214 10.48 -14.01 12.72
CA MET A 214 11.21 -13.80 11.47
C MET A 214 12.71 -13.72 11.72
N LEU A 215 13.16 -12.91 12.68
CA LEU A 215 14.57 -12.72 12.99
C LEU A 215 15.21 -13.98 13.54
N GLN A 216 14.50 -14.70 14.41
CA GLN A 216 14.96 -15.99 14.96
C GLN A 216 15.08 -17.05 13.86
N SER A 217 14.16 -17.09 12.87
CA SER A 217 14.22 -18.04 11.75
C SER A 217 15.47 -17.91 10.87
N ILE A 218 16.12 -16.73 10.90
CA ILE A 218 17.38 -16.48 10.18
C ILE A 218 18.61 -16.46 11.11
N GLY A 219 18.45 -16.94 12.37
CA GLY A 219 19.51 -17.13 13.33
C GLY A 219 19.90 -15.87 14.11
N ALA A 220 19.04 -14.86 14.20
CA ALA A 220 19.25 -13.74 15.12
C ALA A 220 18.81 -14.12 16.55
N LYS A 221 19.57 -13.69 17.53
CA LYS A 221 19.20 -13.82 18.96
C LYS A 221 18.49 -12.54 19.36
N VAL A 222 17.15 -12.55 19.33
CA VAL A 222 16.30 -11.41 19.66
C VAL A 222 15.09 -11.90 20.44
N THR A 223 14.65 -11.13 21.43
CA THR A 223 13.45 -11.39 22.23
C THR A 223 12.36 -10.38 21.93
N LEU A 224 11.15 -10.60 22.43
CA LEU A 224 10.05 -9.65 22.31
C LEU A 224 10.35 -8.34 23.06
N GLU A 225 10.99 -8.45 24.23
CA GLU A 225 11.42 -7.32 25.04
C GLU A 225 12.38 -6.40 24.29
N ASP A 226 13.31 -6.99 23.52
CA ASP A 226 14.25 -6.22 22.68
C ASP A 226 13.51 -5.39 21.63
N ILE A 227 12.45 -5.96 21.03
CA ILE A 227 11.65 -5.27 20.02
C ILE A 227 10.74 -4.20 20.65
N ASP A 228 10.11 -4.51 21.78
CA ASP A 228 9.23 -3.59 22.50
C ASP A 228 9.99 -2.37 23.03
N ALA A 229 11.24 -2.55 23.47
CA ALA A 229 12.11 -1.47 23.92
C ALA A 229 12.43 -0.42 22.83
N ILE A 230 12.34 -0.80 21.55
CA ILE A 230 12.52 0.14 20.42
C ILE A 230 11.39 1.18 20.35
N GLY A 231 10.24 0.86 20.89
CA GLY A 231 9.06 1.71 20.91
C GLY A 231 8.38 1.88 19.53
N ARG A 232 7.09 2.17 19.56
CA ARG A 232 6.32 2.45 18.34
C ARG A 232 6.56 3.88 17.89
N THR A 233 6.80 4.08 16.60
CA THR A 233 6.93 5.39 15.97
C THR A 233 5.89 5.56 14.88
N ASN A 234 5.39 6.80 14.69
CA ASN A 234 4.45 7.16 13.63
C ASN A 234 3.08 6.48 13.70
N THR A 235 2.46 6.46 14.87
CA THR A 235 1.05 6.13 15.00
C THR A 235 0.21 7.30 14.47
N SER A 236 -0.62 7.08 13.45
CA SER A 236 -1.63 8.06 13.07
C SER A 236 -2.65 8.17 14.20
N VAL A 237 -2.97 9.41 14.61
CA VAL A 237 -3.98 9.66 15.62
C VAL A 237 -5.35 9.57 14.94
N HIS A 238 -6.08 8.50 15.22
CA HIS A 238 -7.47 8.31 14.78
C HIS A 238 -8.21 7.42 15.78
N ARG A 239 -9.53 7.46 15.76
CA ARG A 239 -10.37 6.55 16.55
C ARG A 239 -10.18 5.10 16.09
N LYS A 240 -10.81 4.16 16.75
CA LYS A 240 -10.88 2.77 16.30
C LYS A 240 -11.48 2.73 14.90
N TYR A 241 -10.88 1.97 13.99
CA TYR A 241 -11.21 2.03 12.55
C TYR A 241 -12.67 1.63 12.26
N ASP A 242 -13.26 0.74 13.04
CA ASP A 242 -14.63 0.27 12.89
C ASP A 242 -15.67 1.41 12.98
N SER A 243 -15.42 2.46 13.78
CA SER A 243 -16.33 3.60 13.92
C SER A 243 -16.47 4.44 12.63
N TYR A 244 -15.55 4.33 11.71
CA TYR A 244 -15.55 5.12 10.48
C TYR A 244 -16.48 4.59 9.39
N TYR A 245 -16.84 3.30 9.45
CA TYR A 245 -17.56 2.60 8.41
C TYR A 245 -19.08 2.59 8.65
N ASP A 246 -19.82 2.67 7.56
CA ASP A 246 -21.20 2.19 7.46
C ASP A 246 -21.21 0.89 6.63
N ASP A 247 -22.38 0.25 6.52
CA ASP A 247 -22.49 -1.03 5.80
C ASP A 247 -22.02 -0.91 4.35
N GLU A 248 -22.35 0.18 3.66
CA GLU A 248 -21.99 0.39 2.26
C GLU A 248 -20.46 0.49 2.08
N THR A 249 -19.80 1.32 2.87
CA THR A 249 -18.35 1.51 2.79
C THR A 249 -17.58 0.31 3.32
N TYR A 250 -18.17 -0.42 4.27
CA TYR A 250 -17.64 -1.69 4.73
C TYR A 250 -17.61 -2.73 3.61
N GLU A 251 -18.75 -2.96 2.94
CA GLU A 251 -18.86 -3.92 1.85
C GLU A 251 -18.01 -3.51 0.63
N LEU A 252 -17.89 -2.21 0.36
CA LEU A 252 -17.00 -1.70 -0.69
C LEU A 252 -15.54 -2.16 -0.48
N VAL A 253 -15.03 -2.08 0.74
CA VAL A 253 -13.67 -2.59 1.05
C VAL A 253 -13.65 -4.11 0.99
N ALA A 254 -14.70 -4.79 1.49
CA ALA A 254 -14.78 -6.24 1.46
C ALA A 254 -14.69 -6.79 0.04
N GLU A 255 -15.37 -6.16 -0.90
CA GLU A 255 -15.33 -6.51 -2.32
C GLU A 255 -13.96 -6.18 -2.95
N ARG A 256 -13.52 -4.94 -2.78
CA ARG A 256 -12.33 -4.42 -3.48
C ARG A 256 -11.03 -5.01 -2.97
N ASP A 257 -10.94 -5.41 -1.71
CA ASP A 257 -9.74 -6.03 -1.12
C ASP A 257 -9.97 -7.49 -0.70
N LYS A 258 -10.98 -8.14 -1.31
CA LYS A 258 -11.35 -9.55 -1.08
C LYS A 258 -10.14 -10.48 -1.07
N PHE A 259 -9.21 -10.32 -2.00
CA PHE A 259 -7.99 -11.13 -2.08
C PHE A 259 -7.17 -11.13 -0.78
N ILE A 260 -6.93 -9.95 -0.20
CA ILE A 260 -6.19 -9.84 1.06
C ILE A 260 -7.02 -10.36 2.24
N ILE A 261 -8.30 -10.07 2.24
CA ILE A 261 -9.22 -10.50 3.31
C ILE A 261 -9.24 -12.02 3.40
N ASP A 262 -9.46 -12.70 2.31
CA ASP A 262 -9.54 -14.16 2.25
C ASP A 262 -8.18 -14.80 2.55
N ARG A 263 -7.12 -14.33 1.91
CA ARG A 263 -5.78 -14.92 2.03
C ARG A 263 -5.19 -14.80 3.44
N TYR A 264 -5.49 -13.73 4.16
CA TYR A 264 -4.97 -13.51 5.51
C TYR A 264 -6.03 -13.66 6.61
N GLY A 265 -7.23 -14.11 6.28
CA GLY A 265 -8.29 -14.45 7.24
C GLY A 265 -8.79 -13.25 8.03
N TYR A 266 -8.85 -12.06 7.43
CA TYR A 266 -9.45 -10.90 8.08
C TYR A 266 -10.97 -11.09 8.13
N LYS A 267 -11.56 -10.78 9.30
CA LYS A 267 -13.00 -10.97 9.54
C LYS A 267 -13.70 -9.62 9.66
N LYS A 268 -15.00 -9.67 9.40
CA LYS A 268 -15.94 -8.58 9.72
C LYS A 268 -15.85 -8.27 11.22
N PHE A 269 -15.85 -6.99 11.57
CA PHE A 269 -15.89 -6.50 12.95
C PHE A 269 -17.32 -6.22 13.40
#